data_5f5f5542c77f4f220bc1fcc827ea27b8
#
_entry.id   5f5f5542c77f4f220bc1fcc827ea27b8
#
_cell.length_a   1.000
_cell.length_b   1.000
_cell.length_c   1.000
_cell.angle_alpha   90.00
_cell.angle_beta   90.00
_cell.angle_gamma   90.00
#
_symmetry.space_group_name_H-M   'P 1'
#
loop_
_entity.id
_entity.type
_entity.pdbx_description
1 polymer ?
#
loop_
_entity_poly.entity_id
_entity_poly.type
_entity_poly.pdbx_seq_one_letter_code
_entity_poly.pdbx_strand_id
1 'polypeptide(L)'
;FFQFCTRLLKKEPKETGKAPCMIVFCSWQQLNSVSDYAKQFGFMHSQPLFFIKKSSSQVLKANMRICGATECALVLYRDKLPKFNNDGHMILDWFPWDKGGKYPKIHPTQKPVEVLKQLIRIYTDEYDVVIDPVAGSGSTLRACAELNRSCYGFEIKKDFYKLAKEK
;
A
#
# COMPACT_ATOMS: atom_id res chain seq x y z
N PHE A 1 -6.79 12.56 7.72
CA PHE A 1 -6.24 11.24 7.37
C PHE A 1 -4.90 10.99 8.09
N PHE A 2 -3.84 11.75 7.83
CA PHE A 2 -2.51 11.55 8.45
C PHE A 2 -2.54 11.58 9.98
N GLN A 3 -3.26 12.52 10.58
CA GLN A 3 -3.42 12.61 12.04
C GLN A 3 -4.04 11.32 12.62
N PHE A 4 -5.01 10.74 11.95
CA PHE A 4 -5.61 9.47 12.34
C PHE A 4 -4.59 8.31 12.23
N CYS A 5 -3.93 8.18 11.09
CA CYS A 5 -2.93 7.13 10.86
C CYS A 5 -1.77 7.19 11.86
N THR A 6 -1.28 8.41 12.18
CA THR A 6 -0.20 8.60 13.16
C THR A 6 -0.56 8.08 14.56
N ARG A 7 -1.84 8.20 14.95
CA ARG A 7 -2.33 7.68 16.25
C ARG A 7 -2.45 6.16 16.27
N LEU A 8 -2.67 5.52 15.12
CA LEU A 8 -2.80 4.07 15.01
C LEU A 8 -1.47 3.35 14.95
N LEU A 9 -0.43 4.01 14.44
CA LEU A 9 0.90 3.42 14.36
C LEU A 9 1.51 3.25 15.75
N LYS A 10 2.10 2.08 15.98
CA LYS A 10 2.90 1.81 17.19
C LYS A 10 3.96 2.90 17.40
N LYS A 11 4.35 3.11 18.65
CA LYS A 11 5.54 3.90 18.96
C LYS A 11 6.77 3.24 18.34
N GLU A 12 7.73 4.04 17.94
CA GLU A 12 8.99 3.50 17.43
C GLU A 12 9.74 2.76 18.53
N PRO A 13 10.25 1.56 18.24
CA PRO A 13 11.11 0.82 19.16
C PRO A 13 12.48 1.53 19.30
N LYS A 14 13.23 1.17 20.33
CA LYS A 14 14.61 1.68 20.49
C LYS A 14 15.53 1.23 19.36
N GLU A 15 15.30 0.04 18.82
CA GLU A 15 16.10 -0.57 17.76
C GLU A 15 15.63 -0.09 16.38
N THR A 16 16.59 0.20 15.50
CA THR A 16 16.30 0.45 14.07
C THR A 16 15.95 -0.88 13.35
N GLY A 17 15.25 -0.79 12.22
CA GLY A 17 14.86 -1.98 11.45
C GLY A 17 13.65 -2.74 12.03
N LYS A 18 12.94 -2.14 13.01
CA LYS A 18 11.73 -2.69 13.64
C LYS A 18 10.60 -1.66 13.75
N ALA A 19 10.79 -0.47 13.20
CA ALA A 19 9.79 0.59 13.26
C ALA A 19 8.58 0.27 12.36
N PRO A 20 7.39 0.75 12.73
CA PRO A 20 6.25 0.69 11.83
C PRO A 20 6.40 1.69 10.70
N CYS A 21 5.81 1.40 9.55
CA CYS A 21 5.71 2.33 8.43
C CYS A 21 4.26 2.49 7.95
N MET A 22 4.04 3.49 7.11
CA MET A 22 2.79 3.70 6.42
C MET A 22 3.06 3.67 4.90
N ILE A 23 2.22 2.97 4.15
CA ILE A 23 2.31 2.94 2.69
C ILE A 23 1.10 3.69 2.11
N VAL A 24 1.37 4.75 1.35
CA VAL A 24 0.34 5.60 0.77
C VAL A 24 0.42 5.52 -0.74
N PHE A 25 -0.60 4.92 -1.37
CA PHE A 25 -0.75 4.97 -2.82
C PHE A 25 -1.25 6.34 -3.25
N CYS A 26 -0.54 6.96 -4.18
CA CYS A 26 -0.88 8.27 -4.75
C CYS A 26 -0.44 8.35 -6.21
N SER A 27 -0.86 9.40 -6.92
CA SER A 27 -0.34 9.64 -8.26
C SER A 27 1.11 10.15 -8.20
N TRP A 28 1.87 9.95 -9.28
CA TRP A 28 3.25 10.48 -9.37
C TRP A 28 3.31 12.01 -9.17
N GLN A 29 2.27 12.73 -9.57
CA GLN A 29 2.15 14.18 -9.39
C GLN A 29 2.00 14.60 -7.92
N GLN A 30 1.54 13.69 -7.07
CA GLN A 30 1.28 13.95 -5.65
C GLN A 30 2.43 13.50 -4.73
N LEU A 31 3.44 12.79 -5.24
CA LEU A 31 4.51 12.22 -4.42
C LEU A 31 5.15 13.26 -3.49
N ASN A 32 5.58 14.40 -4.02
CA ASN A 32 6.22 15.46 -3.23
C ASN A 32 5.23 16.07 -2.22
N SER A 33 4.01 16.40 -2.67
CA SER A 33 3.00 17.00 -1.80
C SER A 33 2.60 16.08 -0.65
N VAL A 34 2.47 14.78 -0.91
CA VAL A 34 2.16 13.77 0.12
C VAL A 34 3.34 13.63 1.09
N SER A 35 4.57 13.59 0.59
CA SER A 35 5.77 13.54 1.43
C SER A 35 5.89 14.75 2.33
N ASP A 36 5.76 15.98 1.79
CA ASP A 36 5.89 17.21 2.56
C ASP A 36 4.75 17.38 3.58
N TYR A 37 3.55 16.96 3.23
CA TYR A 37 2.43 16.95 4.17
C TYR A 37 2.64 15.91 5.29
N ALA A 38 3.17 14.75 4.97
CA ALA A 38 3.45 13.69 5.94
C ALA A 38 4.47 14.13 7.01
N LYS A 39 5.47 14.95 6.64
CA LYS A 39 6.44 15.51 7.59
C LYS A 39 5.80 16.29 8.72
N GLN A 40 4.70 17.01 8.47
CA GLN A 40 3.94 17.75 9.48
C GLN A 40 3.35 16.83 10.57
N PHE A 41 3.25 15.54 10.29
CA PHE A 41 2.74 14.52 11.20
C PHE A 41 3.84 13.56 11.70
N GLY A 42 5.10 13.95 11.55
CA GLY A 42 6.26 13.24 12.08
C GLY A 42 6.80 12.12 11.19
N PHE A 43 6.34 11.99 9.94
CA PHE A 43 6.97 11.08 8.97
C PHE A 43 8.12 11.80 8.26
N MET A 44 9.31 11.70 8.82
CA MET A 44 10.46 12.46 8.36
C MET A 44 11.08 11.89 7.07
N HIS A 45 10.84 10.61 6.79
CA HIS A 45 11.41 9.92 5.65
C HIS A 45 10.31 9.38 4.73
N SER A 46 10.58 9.44 3.43
CA SER A 46 9.71 8.90 2.39
C SER A 46 10.54 8.22 1.29
N GLN A 47 10.09 7.05 0.86
CA GLN A 47 10.69 6.32 -0.25
C GLN A 47 9.61 6.01 -1.29
N PRO A 48 9.78 6.39 -2.56
CA PRO A 48 8.82 6.07 -3.61
C PRO A 48 8.92 4.60 -4.01
N LEU A 49 7.76 4.02 -4.33
CA LEU A 49 7.61 2.71 -4.95
C LEU A 49 6.82 2.87 -6.24
N PHE A 50 7.20 2.10 -7.25
CA PHE A 50 6.59 2.12 -8.57
C PHE A 50 6.02 0.75 -8.92
N PHE A 51 4.79 0.72 -9.41
CA PHE A 51 4.12 -0.51 -9.81
C PHE A 51 3.84 -0.45 -11.30
N ILE A 52 4.45 -1.36 -12.07
CA ILE A 52 4.45 -1.34 -13.52
C ILE A 52 3.37 -2.27 -14.06
N LYS A 53 2.42 -1.70 -14.80
CA LYS A 53 1.34 -2.43 -15.48
C LYS A 53 1.80 -2.92 -16.86
N LYS A 54 1.29 -4.05 -17.29
CA LYS A 54 1.52 -4.56 -18.65
C LYS A 54 0.81 -3.73 -19.73
N SER A 55 -0.22 -2.96 -19.34
CA SER A 55 -1.00 -2.11 -20.25
C SER A 55 -1.56 -0.89 -19.52
N SER A 56 -1.84 0.17 -20.28
CA SER A 56 -2.51 1.35 -19.76
C SER A 56 -4.04 1.19 -19.81
N SER A 57 -4.73 1.80 -18.86
CA SER A 57 -6.19 1.97 -18.90
C SER A 57 -6.63 3.14 -19.79
N GLN A 58 -5.68 3.95 -20.32
CA GLN A 58 -5.96 5.15 -21.11
C GLN A 58 -6.01 4.85 -22.62
N VAL A 59 -6.68 3.80 -23.03
CA VAL A 59 -6.70 3.30 -24.41
C VAL A 59 -7.17 4.36 -25.41
N LEU A 60 -8.19 5.16 -25.05
CA LEU A 60 -8.72 6.20 -25.94
C LEU A 60 -7.73 7.34 -26.25
N LYS A 61 -6.65 7.45 -25.51
CA LYS A 61 -5.60 8.47 -25.72
C LYS A 61 -4.31 7.91 -26.30
N ALA A 62 -4.30 6.65 -26.68
CA ALA A 62 -3.09 5.95 -27.15
C ALA A 62 -2.47 6.60 -28.41
N ASN A 63 -3.31 7.15 -29.29
CA ASN A 63 -2.87 7.83 -30.51
C ASN A 63 -2.51 9.32 -30.31
N MET A 64 -2.72 9.86 -29.08
CA MET A 64 -2.54 11.29 -28.83
C MET A 64 -1.31 11.58 -27.95
N ARG A 65 -0.95 10.64 -27.08
CA ARG A 65 0.15 10.81 -26.11
C ARG A 65 0.63 9.47 -25.55
N ILE A 66 1.79 9.51 -24.91
CA ILE A 66 2.28 8.38 -24.11
C ILE A 66 1.28 8.10 -23.00
N CYS A 67 0.82 6.84 -22.91
CA CYS A 67 -0.13 6.40 -21.91
C CYS A 67 0.60 5.89 -20.67
N GLY A 68 0.23 6.42 -19.49
CA GLY A 68 0.80 5.98 -18.23
C GLY A 68 0.42 4.55 -17.89
N ALA A 69 1.42 3.74 -17.55
CA ALA A 69 1.25 2.35 -17.12
C ALA A 69 1.81 2.12 -15.69
N THR A 70 2.05 3.18 -14.95
CA THR A 70 2.66 3.12 -13.62
C THR A 70 1.68 3.60 -12.56
N GLU A 71 1.60 2.87 -11.44
CA GLU A 71 1.03 3.34 -10.18
C GLU A 71 2.18 3.65 -9.22
N CYS A 72 1.98 4.57 -8.28
CA CYS A 72 2.99 4.94 -7.31
C CYS A 72 2.47 4.78 -5.88
N ALA A 73 3.40 4.56 -4.96
CA ALA A 73 3.17 4.69 -3.52
C ALA A 73 4.39 5.31 -2.84
N LEU A 74 4.20 5.79 -1.63
CA LEU A 74 5.27 6.20 -0.73
C LEU A 74 5.29 5.29 0.48
N VAL A 75 6.46 4.79 0.84
CA VAL A 75 6.72 4.24 2.17
C VAL A 75 7.14 5.39 3.06
N LEU A 76 6.37 5.66 4.09
CA LEU A 76 6.57 6.75 5.03
C LEU A 76 6.96 6.19 6.39
N TYR A 77 8.00 6.70 7.01
CA TYR A 77 8.41 6.32 8.35
C TYR A 77 8.98 7.53 9.11
N ARG A 78 9.05 7.39 10.43
CA ARG A 78 9.52 8.46 11.33
C ARG A 78 11.04 8.56 11.29
N ASP A 79 11.70 8.41 12.42
CA ASP A 79 13.17 8.55 12.50
C ASP A 79 13.90 7.24 12.21
N LYS A 80 13.31 6.10 12.61
CA LYS A 80 13.95 4.79 12.52
C LYS A 80 13.50 4.00 11.31
N LEU A 81 14.43 3.26 10.72
CA LEU A 81 14.13 2.37 9.61
C LEU A 81 13.02 1.37 9.99
N PRO A 82 12.06 1.18 9.10
CA PRO A 82 11.00 0.20 9.30
C PRO A 82 11.55 -1.23 9.25
N LYS A 83 10.73 -2.19 9.71
CA LYS A 83 10.99 -3.59 9.47
C LYS A 83 11.15 -3.81 7.96
N PHE A 84 12.12 -4.64 7.60
CA PHE A 84 12.44 -4.92 6.21
C PHE A 84 12.88 -6.37 6.03
N ASN A 85 11.97 -7.20 5.57
CA ASN A 85 12.20 -8.62 5.29
C ASN A 85 12.53 -8.76 3.81
N ASN A 86 13.78 -9.10 3.50
CA ASN A 86 14.27 -9.22 2.12
C ASN A 86 14.93 -10.56 1.82
N ASP A 87 14.92 -11.48 2.78
CA ASP A 87 15.54 -12.82 2.67
C ASP A 87 16.99 -12.76 2.17
N GLY A 88 17.72 -11.68 2.55
CA GLY A 88 19.11 -11.45 2.14
C GLY A 88 19.29 -10.96 0.69
N HIS A 89 18.22 -10.63 -0.02
CA HIS A 89 18.25 -10.17 -1.40
C HIS A 89 17.92 -8.68 -1.52
N MET A 90 18.52 -8.03 -2.52
CA MET A 90 18.15 -6.66 -2.86
C MET A 90 16.73 -6.61 -3.40
N ILE A 91 15.90 -5.72 -2.85
CA ILE A 91 14.57 -5.40 -3.36
C ILE A 91 14.64 -4.04 -4.04
N LEU A 92 14.25 -3.98 -5.29
CA LEU A 92 14.19 -2.76 -6.07
C LEU A 92 12.91 -1.97 -5.74
N ASP A 93 12.90 -0.68 -6.06
CA ASP A 93 11.78 0.22 -5.81
C ASP A 93 10.59 0.05 -6.78
N TRP A 94 10.64 -0.94 -7.66
CA TRP A 94 9.58 -1.24 -8.60
C TRP A 94 9.07 -2.67 -8.50
N PHE A 95 7.77 -2.84 -8.75
CA PHE A 95 7.06 -4.11 -8.69
C PHE A 95 6.18 -4.32 -9.92
N PRO A 96 6.06 -5.53 -10.45
CA PRO A 96 5.07 -5.81 -11.48
C PRO A 96 3.65 -5.68 -10.90
N TRP A 97 2.78 -4.95 -11.61
CA TRP A 97 1.36 -4.87 -11.29
C TRP A 97 0.65 -6.10 -11.80
N ASP A 98 0.82 -7.21 -11.12
CA ASP A 98 0.13 -8.45 -11.48
C ASP A 98 -1.26 -8.47 -10.84
N LYS A 99 -2.29 -8.47 -11.67
CA LYS A 99 -3.68 -8.54 -11.21
C LYS A 99 -4.05 -9.94 -10.68
N GLY A 100 -3.24 -10.95 -10.99
CA GLY A 100 -3.50 -12.34 -10.64
C GLY A 100 -4.95 -12.72 -10.99
N GLY A 101 -5.21 -13.66 -11.86
CA GLY A 101 -6.58 -14.00 -12.28
C GLY A 101 -7.48 -14.61 -11.19
N LYS A 102 -7.00 -14.70 -9.95
CA LYS A 102 -7.64 -15.40 -8.83
C LYS A 102 -8.81 -14.65 -8.16
N TYR A 103 -8.82 -13.32 -8.26
CA TYR A 103 -9.72 -12.53 -7.41
C TYR A 103 -10.73 -11.77 -8.23
N PRO A 104 -12.03 -11.86 -7.90
CA PRO A 104 -13.05 -11.12 -8.60
C PRO A 104 -12.85 -9.61 -8.42
N LYS A 105 -13.05 -8.87 -9.49
CA LYS A 105 -13.00 -7.41 -9.46
C LYS A 105 -14.33 -6.87 -8.92
N ILE A 106 -14.31 -6.35 -7.71
CA ILE A 106 -15.49 -5.74 -7.05
C ILE A 106 -15.41 -4.22 -6.94
N HIS A 107 -14.27 -3.62 -7.24
CA HIS A 107 -14.05 -2.19 -7.20
C HIS A 107 -13.28 -1.72 -8.43
N PRO A 108 -13.64 -0.57 -9.06
CA PRO A 108 -12.95 -0.06 -10.27
C PRO A 108 -11.45 0.13 -10.09
N THR A 109 -11.03 0.62 -8.93
CA THR A 109 -9.64 0.92 -8.58
C THR A 109 -9.03 -0.11 -7.62
N GLN A 110 -9.55 -1.35 -7.62
CA GLN A 110 -9.06 -2.42 -6.77
C GLN A 110 -7.55 -2.66 -6.97
N LYS A 111 -6.82 -2.67 -5.86
CA LYS A 111 -5.41 -3.03 -5.87
C LYS A 111 -5.26 -4.56 -5.97
N PRO A 112 -4.29 -5.06 -6.74
CA PRO A 112 -4.03 -6.50 -6.81
C PRO A 112 -3.60 -7.06 -5.45
N VAL A 113 -4.22 -8.16 -5.06
CA VAL A 113 -3.89 -8.84 -3.79
C VAL A 113 -2.42 -9.26 -3.75
N GLU A 114 -1.88 -9.76 -4.87
CA GLU A 114 -0.48 -10.20 -4.92
C GLU A 114 0.52 -9.05 -4.72
N VAL A 115 0.24 -7.87 -5.24
CA VAL A 115 1.06 -6.67 -4.98
C VAL A 115 1.04 -6.32 -3.49
N LEU A 116 -0.14 -6.34 -2.87
CA LEU A 116 -0.28 -6.05 -1.44
C LEU A 116 0.42 -7.11 -0.58
N LYS A 117 0.34 -8.38 -0.96
CA LYS A 117 1.06 -9.47 -0.27
C LYS A 117 2.58 -9.28 -0.29
N GLN A 118 3.14 -8.81 -1.42
CA GLN A 118 4.57 -8.50 -1.48
C GLN A 118 4.95 -7.42 -0.47
N LEU A 119 4.21 -6.30 -0.44
CA LEU A 119 4.47 -5.21 0.49
C LEU A 119 4.29 -5.64 1.95
N ILE A 120 3.24 -6.40 2.26
CA ILE A 120 2.98 -6.91 3.60
C ILE A 120 4.11 -7.83 4.07
N ARG A 121 4.63 -8.73 3.22
CA ARG A 121 5.77 -9.58 3.56
C ARG A 121 7.03 -8.79 3.88
N ILE A 122 7.31 -7.74 3.10
CA ILE A 122 8.51 -6.91 3.29
C ILE A 122 8.47 -6.19 4.64
N TYR A 123 7.32 -5.65 5.03
CA TYR A 123 7.23 -4.72 6.17
C TYR A 123 6.60 -5.31 7.42
N THR A 124 6.19 -6.58 7.41
CA THR A 124 5.55 -7.24 8.56
C THR A 124 6.01 -8.68 8.71
N ASP A 125 5.89 -9.20 9.95
CA ASP A 125 5.97 -10.64 10.24
C ASP A 125 4.59 -11.25 10.39
N GLU A 126 4.54 -12.58 10.52
CA GLU A 126 3.31 -13.28 10.90
C GLU A 126 2.78 -12.74 12.24
N TYR A 127 1.47 -12.65 12.33
CA TYR A 127 0.72 -12.12 13.47
C TYR A 127 0.87 -10.61 13.71
N ASP A 128 1.67 -9.89 12.91
CA ASP A 128 1.65 -8.42 12.95
C ASP A 128 0.29 -7.87 12.53
N VAL A 129 0.00 -6.64 12.97
CA VAL A 129 -1.25 -5.95 12.69
C VAL A 129 -1.06 -4.97 11.55
N VAL A 130 -1.91 -5.09 10.53
CA VAL A 130 -2.01 -4.14 9.42
C VAL A 130 -3.34 -3.38 9.53
N ILE A 131 -3.32 -2.08 9.27
CA ILE A 131 -4.53 -1.26 9.29
C ILE A 131 -4.69 -0.59 7.93
N ASP A 132 -5.85 -0.78 7.31
CA ASP A 132 -6.24 -0.12 6.06
C ASP A 132 -7.41 0.83 6.32
N PRO A 133 -7.14 2.15 6.47
CA PRO A 133 -8.19 3.11 6.78
C PRO A 133 -9.12 3.44 5.62
N VAL A 134 -8.87 2.89 4.42
CA VAL A 134 -9.66 3.10 3.20
C VAL A 134 -9.77 1.80 2.39
N ALA A 135 -10.26 0.76 3.04
CA ALA A 135 -10.19 -0.63 2.61
C ALA A 135 -10.85 -0.94 1.25
N GLY A 136 -11.81 -0.15 0.82
CA GLY A 136 -12.48 -0.30 -0.47
C GLY A 136 -13.01 -1.71 -0.72
N SER A 137 -12.32 -2.45 -1.58
CA SER A 137 -12.66 -3.84 -1.92
C SER A 137 -12.20 -4.89 -0.90
N GLY A 138 -11.52 -4.49 0.18
CA GLY A 138 -10.96 -5.42 1.15
C GLY A 138 -9.71 -6.18 0.68
N SER A 139 -9.07 -5.76 -0.41
CA SER A 139 -7.89 -6.46 -0.94
C SER A 139 -6.75 -6.56 0.06
N THR A 140 -6.53 -5.52 0.88
CA THR A 140 -5.51 -5.54 1.94
C THR A 140 -5.86 -6.55 3.02
N LEU A 141 -7.14 -6.62 3.44
CA LEU A 141 -7.59 -7.58 4.45
C LEU A 141 -7.38 -9.02 3.96
N ARG A 142 -7.71 -9.28 2.70
CA ARG A 142 -7.50 -10.59 2.07
C ARG A 142 -6.02 -10.95 2.01
N ALA A 143 -5.18 -10.02 1.57
CA ALA A 143 -3.73 -10.23 1.53
C ALA A 143 -3.16 -10.56 2.92
N CYS A 144 -3.63 -9.89 3.96
CA CYS A 144 -3.25 -10.15 5.34
C CYS A 144 -3.70 -11.54 5.81
N ALA A 145 -4.96 -11.91 5.57
CA ALA A 145 -5.50 -13.21 5.95
C ALA A 145 -4.71 -14.37 5.31
N GLU A 146 -4.37 -14.26 4.01
CA GLU A 146 -3.59 -15.26 3.30
C GLU A 146 -2.12 -15.35 3.76
N LEU A 147 -1.66 -14.38 4.53
CA LEU A 147 -0.29 -14.29 5.06
C LEU A 147 -0.22 -14.46 6.59
N ASN A 148 -1.31 -14.83 7.26
CA ASN A 148 -1.39 -14.94 8.72
C ASN A 148 -1.08 -13.62 9.45
N ARG A 149 -1.51 -12.48 8.89
CA ARG A 149 -1.47 -11.16 9.55
C ARG A 149 -2.86 -10.79 10.03
N SER A 150 -2.93 -10.14 11.19
CA SER A 150 -4.18 -9.51 11.64
C SER A 150 -4.43 -8.23 10.85
N CYS A 151 -5.68 -7.98 10.42
CA CYS A 151 -5.98 -6.77 9.68
C CYS A 151 -7.29 -6.13 10.13
N TYR A 152 -7.28 -4.80 10.22
CA TYR A 152 -8.47 -3.98 10.43
C TYR A 152 -8.63 -3.04 9.26
N GLY A 153 -9.82 -3.08 8.64
CA GLY A 153 -10.16 -2.22 7.50
C GLY A 153 -11.36 -1.33 7.80
N PHE A 154 -11.32 -0.10 7.28
CA PHE A 154 -12.42 0.85 7.38
C PHE A 154 -12.91 1.21 5.97
N GLU A 155 -14.21 1.15 5.76
CA GLU A 155 -14.85 1.54 4.49
C GLU A 155 -16.13 2.33 4.79
N ILE A 156 -16.19 3.56 4.28
CA ILE A 156 -17.31 4.47 4.51
C ILE A 156 -18.52 4.15 3.62
N LYS A 157 -18.28 3.62 2.42
CA LYS A 157 -19.35 3.27 1.48
C LYS A 157 -19.93 1.91 1.82
N LYS A 158 -21.18 1.89 2.27
CA LYS A 158 -21.90 0.68 2.70
C LYS A 158 -21.91 -0.43 1.65
N ASP A 159 -22.03 -0.09 0.37
CA ASP A 159 -22.06 -1.07 -0.71
C ASP A 159 -20.73 -1.79 -0.88
N PHE A 160 -19.61 -1.06 -0.86
CA PHE A 160 -18.28 -1.66 -0.90
C PHE A 160 -17.98 -2.47 0.36
N TYR A 161 -18.41 -1.99 1.53
CA TYR A 161 -18.29 -2.73 2.78
C TYR A 161 -19.01 -4.09 2.73
N LYS A 162 -20.28 -4.11 2.24
CA LYS A 162 -21.04 -5.35 2.08
C LYS A 162 -20.35 -6.31 1.12
N LEU A 163 -19.97 -5.83 -0.09
CA LEU A 163 -19.29 -6.65 -1.09
C LEU A 163 -17.93 -7.20 -0.59
N ALA A 164 -17.21 -6.44 0.21
CA ALA A 164 -15.94 -6.89 0.79
C ALA A 164 -16.15 -7.96 1.87
N LYS A 165 -17.29 -7.95 2.58
CA LYS A 165 -17.60 -8.89 3.67
C LYS A 165 -18.13 -10.23 3.17
N GLU A 166 -18.75 -10.28 2.00
CA GLU A 166 -19.33 -11.50 1.39
C GLU A 166 -18.26 -12.39 0.71
N LYS A 167 -17.02 -11.99 0.69
CA LYS A 167 -15.90 -12.65 -0.01
C LYS A 167 -14.72 -12.89 0.87
#